data_51148acdd37f50ca85775465dc946ca5
#
_entry.id   51148acdd37f50ca85775465dc946ca5
#
_cell.length_a   1.000
_cell.length_b   1.000
_cell.length_c   1.000
_cell.angle_alpha   90.00
_cell.angle_beta   90.00
_cell.angle_gamma   90.00
#
_symmetry.space_group_name_H-M   'P 1'
#
loop_
_entity.id
_entity.type
_entity.pdbx_description
1 polymer ?
#
loop_
_entity_poly.entity_id
_entity_poly.type
_entity_poly.pdbx_seq_one_letter_code
_entity_poly.pdbx_strand_id
1 'polypeptide(L)'
;MPLPQNRSKRNMLHKGTPMRKTGKVIAIVQARLGSTRLPMKSLLCLRDVPVIDWVTRRLAQAAKLDGIMVAVPDTPLDRVLMEHLQRRGVPCVAGSEDDVLARFCLAARTADAGRVVRVCADNPLIWAGAIDRLVDFYDQGGWDYAYNHIPRNNLWPDGLGAEILSRDLLEELDAKAAQTSQREHCLNYIWDNAASFKIGTFDPEEDWLRRPELKLDMDRSDDFCRLALKPIHPDMDARDIVRVFG
;
A
#
# COMPACT_ATOMS: atom_id res chain seq x y z
N MET A 1 -48.39 -36.80 22.13
CA MET A 1 -48.09 -35.42 21.64
C MET A 1 -46.58 -35.28 21.55
N PRO A 2 -45.98 -35.18 20.38
CA PRO A 2 -44.55 -34.90 20.25
C PRO A 2 -44.31 -33.40 20.17
N LEU A 3 -43.25 -32.94 20.84
CA LEU A 3 -42.74 -31.55 20.90
C LEU A 3 -42.18 -31.13 19.53
N PRO A 4 -42.29 -29.84 19.15
CA PRO A 4 -41.80 -29.35 17.85
C PRO A 4 -40.26 -29.25 17.83
N GLN A 5 -39.66 -29.80 16.79
CA GLN A 5 -38.24 -29.67 16.47
C GLN A 5 -37.92 -28.24 16.07
N ASN A 6 -37.00 -27.60 16.83
CA ASN A 6 -36.43 -26.28 16.57
C ASN A 6 -35.50 -26.38 15.33
N ARG A 7 -35.98 -25.94 14.17
CA ARG A 7 -35.15 -25.79 12.96
C ARG A 7 -34.24 -24.58 13.14
N SER A 8 -33.01 -24.85 13.51
CA SER A 8 -31.89 -23.93 13.42
C SER A 8 -31.84 -23.31 12.01
N LYS A 9 -32.09 -22.01 11.92
CA LYS A 9 -31.80 -21.21 10.71
C LYS A 9 -30.28 -21.19 10.52
N ARG A 10 -29.76 -22.06 9.65
CA ARG A 10 -28.41 -21.92 9.11
C ARG A 10 -28.35 -20.59 8.36
N ASN A 11 -27.60 -19.65 8.89
CA ASN A 11 -27.14 -18.48 8.16
C ASN A 11 -26.48 -18.94 6.87
N MET A 12 -27.11 -18.66 5.74
CA MET A 12 -26.50 -18.77 4.42
C MET A 12 -25.46 -17.65 4.33
N LEU A 13 -24.21 -18.03 4.62
CA LEU A 13 -23.04 -17.26 4.20
C LEU A 13 -23.16 -17.05 2.69
N HIS A 14 -23.26 -15.81 2.27
CA HIS A 14 -23.17 -15.43 0.88
C HIS A 14 -21.85 -15.99 0.33
N LYS A 15 -21.93 -17.00 -0.52
CA LYS A 15 -20.84 -17.36 -1.42
C LYS A 15 -20.77 -16.22 -2.44
N GLY A 16 -20.00 -15.19 -2.13
CA GLY A 16 -19.68 -14.14 -3.06
C GLY A 16 -19.06 -14.75 -4.32
N THR A 17 -19.52 -14.31 -5.47
CA THR A 17 -18.89 -14.58 -6.76
C THR A 17 -17.41 -14.24 -6.64
N PRO A 18 -16.46 -15.08 -7.09
CA PRO A 18 -15.04 -14.78 -6.98
C PRO A 18 -14.76 -13.44 -7.69
N MET A 19 -14.26 -12.44 -6.93
CA MET A 19 -13.94 -11.14 -7.47
C MET A 19 -12.93 -11.28 -8.62
N ARG A 20 -13.16 -10.58 -9.71
CA ARG A 20 -12.31 -10.65 -10.90
C ARG A 20 -10.91 -10.09 -10.58
N LYS A 21 -9.91 -10.96 -10.55
CA LYS A 21 -8.48 -10.58 -10.48
C LYS A 21 -7.92 -10.24 -11.86
N THR A 22 -8.73 -9.63 -12.72
CA THR A 22 -8.36 -9.25 -14.09
C THR A 22 -8.21 -7.75 -14.20
N GLY A 23 -7.50 -7.27 -15.22
CA GLY A 23 -7.25 -5.86 -15.49
C GLY A 23 -5.89 -5.40 -15.00
N LYS A 24 -5.62 -4.11 -15.19
CA LYS A 24 -4.33 -3.49 -14.87
C LYS A 24 -3.99 -3.57 -13.38
N VAL A 25 -2.73 -3.81 -13.08
CA VAL A 25 -2.16 -3.70 -11.74
C VAL A 25 -1.57 -2.31 -11.57
N ILE A 26 -2.20 -1.48 -10.77
CA ILE A 26 -1.77 -0.10 -10.57
C ILE A 26 -1.27 0.08 -9.13
N ALA A 27 -0.04 0.58 -8.98
CA ALA A 27 0.42 1.06 -7.68
C ALA A 27 -0.19 2.43 -7.39
N ILE A 28 -0.97 2.53 -6.32
CA ILE A 28 -1.50 3.81 -5.84
C ILE A 28 -0.68 4.23 -4.63
N VAL A 29 0.05 5.33 -4.79
CA VAL A 29 0.91 5.89 -3.74
C VAL A 29 0.14 6.94 -2.97
N GLN A 30 -0.08 6.70 -1.68
CA GLN A 30 -0.66 7.68 -0.77
C GLN A 30 0.41 8.69 -0.36
N ALA A 31 0.26 9.96 -0.76
CA ALA A 31 1.20 11.03 -0.42
C ALA A 31 0.47 12.28 0.06
N ARG A 32 1.02 12.96 1.09
CA ARG A 32 0.56 14.27 1.56
C ARG A 32 1.71 15.05 2.18
N LEU A 33 1.59 16.39 2.20
CA LEU A 33 2.56 17.27 2.84
C LEU A 33 2.18 17.62 4.29
N GLY A 34 0.90 17.53 4.64
CA GLY A 34 0.35 17.83 5.96
C GLY A 34 0.62 16.79 7.05
N SER A 35 1.76 16.10 7.02
CA SER A 35 2.16 15.17 8.10
C SER A 35 2.48 15.93 9.39
N THR A 36 1.86 15.58 10.51
CA THR A 36 2.12 16.21 11.82
C THR A 36 3.44 15.77 12.44
N ARG A 37 3.85 14.52 12.23
CA ARG A 37 5.08 13.93 12.79
C ARG A 37 6.34 14.32 12.02
N LEU A 38 6.23 14.50 10.72
CA LEU A 38 7.31 14.93 9.82
C LEU A 38 6.70 15.75 8.69
N PRO A 39 6.52 17.07 8.87
CA PRO A 39 5.96 17.96 7.86
C PRO A 39 6.74 17.90 6.54
N MET A 40 6.03 18.02 5.42
CA MET A 40 6.61 18.01 4.07
C MET A 40 7.36 16.72 3.70
N LYS A 41 7.18 15.60 4.43
CA LYS A 41 8.01 14.39 4.32
C LYS A 41 8.16 13.87 2.89
N SER A 42 7.12 13.96 2.05
CA SER A 42 7.18 13.51 0.66
C SER A 42 8.12 14.31 -0.23
N LEU A 43 8.43 15.57 0.14
CA LEU A 43 9.35 16.45 -0.58
C LEU A 43 10.70 16.64 0.14
N LEU A 44 10.89 16.08 1.33
CA LEU A 44 12.22 16.04 1.94
C LEU A 44 13.17 15.25 1.03
N CYS A 45 14.42 15.74 0.93
CA CYS A 45 15.41 15.13 0.06
C CYS A 45 16.30 14.14 0.83
N LEU A 46 16.33 12.90 0.38
CA LEU A 46 17.35 11.93 0.73
C LEU A 46 18.38 11.92 -0.42
N ARG A 47 19.64 12.25 -0.11
CA ARG A 47 20.69 12.34 -1.15
C ARG A 47 20.28 13.18 -2.36
N ASP A 48 19.77 14.39 -2.09
CA ASP A 48 19.34 15.39 -3.09
C ASP A 48 18.15 14.97 -3.98
N VAL A 49 17.49 13.86 -3.66
CA VAL A 49 16.30 13.36 -4.36
C VAL A 49 15.10 13.39 -3.41
N PRO A 50 13.99 14.05 -3.76
CA PRO A 50 12.76 14.02 -2.97
C PRO A 50 12.28 12.59 -2.68
N VAL A 51 11.76 12.34 -1.48
CA VAL A 51 11.27 11.03 -1.05
C VAL A 51 10.23 10.47 -2.01
N ILE A 52 9.32 11.29 -2.52
CA ILE A 52 8.32 10.82 -3.49
C ILE A 52 8.95 10.34 -4.79
N ASP A 53 10.06 10.96 -5.23
CA ASP A 53 10.79 10.55 -6.43
C ASP A 53 11.53 9.21 -6.20
N TRP A 54 12.01 8.95 -4.96
CA TRP A 54 12.52 7.62 -4.59
C TRP A 54 11.46 6.55 -4.76
N VAL A 55 10.28 6.78 -4.17
CA VAL A 55 9.17 5.81 -4.20
C VAL A 55 8.73 5.53 -5.63
N THR A 56 8.44 6.56 -6.42
CA THR A 56 7.94 6.39 -7.80
C THR A 56 8.98 5.78 -8.73
N ARG A 57 10.26 6.17 -8.59
CA ARG A 57 11.38 5.60 -9.37
C ARG A 57 11.58 4.10 -9.08
N ARG A 58 11.50 3.71 -7.81
CA ARG A 58 11.67 2.32 -7.38
C ARG A 58 10.48 1.46 -7.80
N LEU A 59 9.26 1.98 -7.69
CA LEU A 59 8.06 1.30 -8.18
C LEU A 59 8.07 1.11 -9.70
N ALA A 60 8.61 2.06 -10.47
CA ALA A 60 8.71 1.95 -11.92
C ALA A 60 9.60 0.79 -12.40
N GLN A 61 10.39 0.18 -11.52
CA GLN A 61 11.20 -1.00 -11.81
C GLN A 61 10.42 -2.33 -11.66
N ALA A 62 9.21 -2.30 -11.10
CA ALA A 62 8.40 -3.50 -10.90
C ALA A 62 7.80 -3.99 -12.23
N ALA A 63 8.10 -5.23 -12.59
CA ALA A 63 7.68 -5.83 -13.86
C ALA A 63 6.19 -6.18 -13.92
N LYS A 64 5.54 -6.31 -12.77
CA LYS A 64 4.12 -6.68 -12.65
C LYS A 64 3.18 -5.48 -12.51
N LEU A 65 3.70 -4.25 -12.48
CA LEU A 65 2.89 -3.05 -12.45
C LEU A 65 2.64 -2.53 -13.89
N ASP A 66 1.40 -2.25 -14.20
CA ASP A 66 1.00 -1.60 -15.46
C ASP A 66 1.08 -0.07 -15.37
N GLY A 67 1.23 0.47 -14.16
CA GLY A 67 1.35 1.91 -13.93
C GLY A 67 1.40 2.30 -12.46
N ILE A 68 1.64 3.61 -12.27
CA ILE A 68 1.69 4.25 -10.95
C ILE A 68 0.74 5.45 -10.97
N MET A 69 0.00 5.65 -9.89
CA MET A 69 -0.86 6.82 -9.64
C MET A 69 -0.58 7.35 -8.25
N VAL A 70 -0.31 8.65 -8.10
CA VAL A 70 -0.15 9.24 -6.76
C VAL A 70 -1.48 9.89 -6.34
N ALA A 71 -1.99 9.48 -5.19
CA ALA A 71 -3.23 9.99 -4.61
C ALA A 71 -2.91 11.06 -3.55
N VAL A 72 -3.21 12.33 -3.87
CA VAL A 72 -2.83 13.52 -3.09
C VAL A 72 -4.10 14.19 -2.53
N PRO A 73 -4.08 14.79 -1.32
CA PRO A 73 -5.20 15.60 -0.85
C PRO A 73 -5.41 16.85 -1.72
N ASP A 74 -6.67 17.26 -1.89
CA ASP A 74 -7.01 18.53 -2.56
C ASP A 74 -6.94 19.68 -1.57
N THR A 75 -5.71 20.04 -1.16
CA THR A 75 -5.44 21.19 -0.29
C THR A 75 -4.50 22.18 -0.95
N PRO A 76 -4.49 23.47 -0.53
CA PRO A 76 -3.53 24.45 -1.04
C PRO A 76 -2.07 24.02 -0.83
N LEU A 77 -1.76 23.36 0.30
CA LEU A 77 -0.42 22.87 0.60
C LEU A 77 -0.02 21.73 -0.37
N ASP A 78 -0.90 20.80 -0.61
CA ASP A 78 -0.60 19.61 -1.42
C ASP A 78 -0.55 19.91 -2.94
N ARG A 79 -1.02 21.07 -3.39
CA ARG A 79 -0.82 21.55 -4.78
C ARG A 79 0.67 21.63 -5.14
N VAL A 80 1.53 21.98 -4.20
CA VAL A 80 2.99 21.98 -4.40
C VAL A 80 3.50 20.60 -4.76
N LEU A 81 2.99 19.55 -4.09
CA LEU A 81 3.33 18.16 -4.40
C LEU A 81 2.79 17.75 -5.77
N MET A 82 1.56 18.15 -6.11
CA MET A 82 0.97 17.86 -7.42
C MET A 82 1.76 18.51 -8.56
N GLU A 83 2.16 19.78 -8.42
CA GLU A 83 3.00 20.47 -9.40
C GLU A 83 4.37 19.79 -9.57
N HIS A 84 4.97 19.30 -8.47
CA HIS A 84 6.20 18.54 -8.52
C HIS A 84 6.01 17.23 -9.34
N LEU A 85 4.97 16.45 -9.04
CA LEU A 85 4.64 15.20 -9.73
C LEU A 85 4.38 15.43 -11.23
N GLN A 86 3.61 16.48 -11.57
CA GLN A 86 3.32 16.84 -12.98
C GLN A 86 4.59 17.19 -13.74
N ARG A 87 5.51 17.98 -13.13
CA ARG A 87 6.83 18.29 -13.75
C ARG A 87 7.68 17.05 -13.96
N ARG A 88 7.51 16.01 -13.15
CA ARG A 88 8.16 14.70 -13.28
C ARG A 88 7.45 13.76 -14.25
N GLY A 89 6.29 14.14 -14.79
CA GLY A 89 5.47 13.26 -15.63
C GLY A 89 4.83 12.09 -14.87
N VAL A 90 4.70 12.19 -13.54
CA VAL A 90 4.09 11.15 -12.70
C VAL A 90 2.59 11.41 -12.61
N PRO A 91 1.74 10.45 -13.01
CA PRO A 91 0.29 10.58 -12.90
C PRO A 91 -0.13 10.79 -11.44
N CYS A 92 -0.98 11.80 -11.20
CA CYS A 92 -1.51 12.07 -9.88
C CYS A 92 -2.97 12.53 -9.94
N VAL A 93 -3.68 12.33 -8.83
CA VAL A 93 -5.08 12.72 -8.64
C VAL A 93 -5.26 13.38 -7.27
N ALA A 94 -6.05 14.44 -7.22
CA ALA A 94 -6.43 15.10 -5.96
C ALA A 94 -7.80 14.60 -5.49
N GLY A 95 -7.96 14.43 -4.17
CA GLY A 95 -9.21 14.02 -3.55
C GLY A 95 -9.29 14.44 -2.09
N SER A 96 -10.28 13.93 -1.35
CA SER A 96 -10.51 14.30 0.05
C SER A 96 -9.25 14.18 0.92
N GLU A 97 -9.01 15.15 1.79
CA GLU A 97 -7.93 15.08 2.79
C GLU A 97 -8.22 14.02 3.85
N ASP A 98 -9.42 14.04 4.42
CA ASP A 98 -9.83 13.19 5.54
C ASP A 98 -10.27 11.79 5.09
N ASP A 99 -10.88 11.71 3.90
CA ASP A 99 -11.38 10.45 3.34
C ASP A 99 -10.36 9.83 2.38
N VAL A 100 -9.37 9.16 2.97
CA VAL A 100 -8.30 8.48 2.21
C VAL A 100 -8.86 7.34 1.37
N LEU A 101 -9.86 6.60 1.88
CA LEU A 101 -10.49 5.49 1.16
C LEU A 101 -11.18 5.96 -0.13
N ALA A 102 -11.98 7.02 -0.06
CA ALA A 102 -12.60 7.61 -1.26
C ALA A 102 -11.54 8.12 -2.25
N ARG A 103 -10.44 8.71 -1.75
CA ARG A 103 -9.34 9.16 -2.58
C ARG A 103 -8.64 8.00 -3.31
N PHE A 104 -8.50 6.84 -2.66
CA PHE A 104 -7.98 5.62 -3.30
C PHE A 104 -8.93 5.09 -4.36
N CYS A 105 -10.25 5.07 -4.11
CA CYS A 105 -11.26 4.70 -5.11
C CYS A 105 -11.22 5.62 -6.33
N LEU A 106 -11.09 6.93 -6.11
CA LEU A 106 -10.93 7.91 -7.20
C LEU A 106 -9.68 7.61 -8.03
N ALA A 107 -8.54 7.37 -7.37
CA ALA A 107 -7.28 7.04 -8.04
C ALA A 107 -7.38 5.74 -8.84
N ALA A 108 -8.01 4.70 -8.28
CA ALA A 108 -8.19 3.41 -8.93
C ALA A 108 -9.09 3.52 -10.19
N ARG A 109 -10.17 4.29 -10.11
CA ARG A 109 -11.04 4.56 -11.27
C ARG A 109 -10.33 5.36 -12.35
N THR A 110 -9.62 6.43 -11.97
CA THR A 110 -8.87 7.29 -12.90
C THR A 110 -7.80 6.52 -13.66
N ALA A 111 -7.12 5.59 -12.99
CA ALA A 111 -6.08 4.75 -13.58
C ALA A 111 -6.62 3.49 -14.30
N ASP A 112 -7.94 3.27 -14.31
CA ASP A 112 -8.57 2.04 -14.81
C ASP A 112 -7.93 0.78 -14.22
N ALA A 113 -7.69 0.79 -12.89
CA ALA A 113 -7.10 -0.33 -12.18
C ALA A 113 -8.08 -1.50 -12.08
N GLY A 114 -7.63 -2.73 -12.29
CA GLY A 114 -8.35 -3.94 -11.89
C GLY A 114 -7.87 -4.45 -10.53
N ARG A 115 -6.58 -4.26 -10.27
CA ARG A 115 -5.92 -4.55 -8.97
C ARG A 115 -5.16 -3.32 -8.50
N VAL A 116 -5.23 -3.07 -7.21
CA VAL A 116 -4.61 -1.91 -6.55
C VAL A 116 -3.50 -2.41 -5.63
N VAL A 117 -2.28 -1.98 -5.89
CA VAL A 117 -1.15 -2.12 -4.97
C VAL A 117 -1.07 -0.82 -4.18
N ARG A 118 -1.42 -0.88 -2.89
CA ARG A 118 -1.35 0.29 -2.00
C ARG A 118 0.06 0.48 -1.47
N VAL A 119 0.59 1.67 -1.65
CA VAL A 119 1.92 2.07 -1.20
C VAL A 119 1.82 3.37 -0.39
N CYS A 120 2.57 3.47 0.69
CA CYS A 120 2.75 4.73 1.42
C CYS A 120 3.99 5.48 0.90
N ALA A 121 3.88 6.80 0.73
CA ALA A 121 4.99 7.64 0.26
C ALA A 121 6.13 7.80 1.28
N ASP A 122 6.01 7.23 2.46
CA ASP A 122 7.04 7.16 3.49
C ASP A 122 7.96 5.92 3.41
N ASN A 123 7.80 5.12 2.36
CA ASN A 123 8.63 3.95 2.08
C ASN A 123 9.64 4.23 0.94
N PRO A 124 10.66 5.10 1.15
CA PRO A 124 11.60 5.47 0.08
C PRO A 124 12.41 4.28 -0.45
N LEU A 125 12.54 3.22 0.34
CA LEU A 125 13.30 2.03 0.00
C LEU A 125 12.44 0.87 -0.52
N ILE A 126 11.17 1.14 -0.86
CA ILE A 126 10.28 0.13 -1.45
C ILE A 126 10.99 -0.64 -2.56
N TRP A 127 10.79 -1.96 -2.62
CA TRP A 127 11.51 -2.81 -3.55
C TRP A 127 10.60 -3.41 -4.62
N ALA A 128 10.95 -3.19 -5.88
CA ALA A 128 10.22 -3.71 -7.05
C ALA A 128 10.02 -5.23 -6.98
N GLY A 129 11.06 -5.99 -6.57
CA GLY A 129 10.97 -7.44 -6.41
C GLY A 129 10.00 -7.88 -5.32
N ALA A 130 9.80 -7.10 -4.24
CA ALA A 130 8.78 -7.38 -3.23
C ALA A 130 7.36 -7.14 -3.78
N ILE A 131 7.20 -6.13 -4.63
CA ILE A 131 5.94 -5.83 -5.32
C ILE A 131 5.59 -6.94 -6.30
N ASP A 132 6.53 -7.37 -7.15
CA ASP A 132 6.30 -8.42 -8.13
C ASP A 132 5.90 -9.74 -7.46
N ARG A 133 6.57 -10.13 -6.38
CA ARG A 133 6.23 -11.33 -5.58
C ARG A 133 4.87 -11.21 -4.91
N LEU A 134 4.51 -10.02 -4.43
CA LEU A 134 3.18 -9.80 -3.83
C LEU A 134 2.07 -9.97 -4.87
N VAL A 135 2.26 -9.45 -6.08
CA VAL A 135 1.30 -9.62 -7.18
C VAL A 135 1.15 -11.10 -7.55
N ASP A 136 2.27 -11.82 -7.71
CA ASP A 136 2.24 -13.26 -8.02
C ASP A 136 1.55 -14.08 -6.92
N PHE A 137 1.87 -13.80 -5.65
CA PHE A 137 1.23 -14.45 -4.51
C PHE A 137 -0.28 -14.20 -4.47
N TYR A 138 -0.70 -12.95 -4.69
CA TYR A 138 -2.10 -12.58 -4.73
C TYR A 138 -2.84 -13.28 -5.88
N ASP A 139 -2.25 -13.34 -7.07
CA ASP A 139 -2.87 -13.93 -8.26
C ASP A 139 -3.03 -15.45 -8.15
N GLN A 140 -2.10 -16.14 -7.48
CA GLN A 140 -2.10 -17.58 -7.30
C GLN A 140 -3.03 -18.08 -6.20
N GLY A 141 -3.34 -17.24 -5.18
CA GLY A 141 -3.82 -17.73 -3.91
C GLY A 141 -5.32 -17.63 -3.62
N GLY A 142 -6.17 -16.98 -4.38
CA GLY A 142 -7.60 -16.79 -4.03
C GLY A 142 -7.85 -15.88 -2.83
N TRP A 143 -6.92 -14.98 -2.55
CA TRP A 143 -6.97 -13.99 -1.50
C TRP A 143 -7.90 -12.82 -1.85
N ASP A 144 -8.58 -12.25 -0.86
CA ASP A 144 -9.30 -10.99 -0.98
C ASP A 144 -8.32 -9.81 -0.82
N TYR A 145 -7.36 -9.97 0.08
CA TYR A 145 -6.32 -9.01 0.39
C TYR A 145 -5.01 -9.76 0.70
N ALA A 146 -3.88 -9.23 0.24
CA ALA A 146 -2.57 -9.75 0.59
C ALA A 146 -1.58 -8.62 0.89
N TYR A 147 -0.52 -8.92 1.66
CA TYR A 147 0.46 -7.93 2.06
C TYR A 147 1.84 -8.54 2.37
N ASN A 148 2.87 -7.69 2.23
CA ASN A 148 4.25 -7.98 2.64
C ASN A 148 5.00 -6.70 3.08
N HIS A 149 4.28 -5.65 3.50
CA HIS A 149 4.85 -4.33 3.83
C HIS A 149 5.26 -4.18 5.29
N ILE A 150 4.75 -5.02 6.17
CA ILE A 150 5.02 -5.03 7.61
C ILE A 150 5.28 -6.47 8.08
N PRO A 151 6.10 -6.67 9.14
CA PRO A 151 6.42 -7.98 9.69
C PRO A 151 5.29 -8.54 10.58
N ARG A 152 4.09 -8.65 10.02
CA ARG A 152 2.92 -9.21 10.70
C ARG A 152 2.62 -10.59 10.11
N ASN A 153 2.85 -11.65 10.91
CA ASN A 153 2.72 -13.04 10.47
C ASN A 153 3.58 -13.40 9.23
N ASN A 154 4.67 -12.69 9.04
CA ASN A 154 5.69 -12.92 8.02
C ASN A 154 7.04 -12.36 8.49
N LEU A 155 8.09 -12.60 7.72
CA LEU A 155 9.46 -12.18 8.05
C LEU A 155 10.00 -11.04 7.15
N TRP A 156 9.12 -10.30 6.46
CA TRP A 156 9.53 -9.16 5.65
C TRP A 156 10.00 -7.99 6.50
N PRO A 157 11.04 -7.24 6.06
CA PRO A 157 11.37 -5.94 6.62
C PRO A 157 10.21 -4.94 6.41
N ASP A 158 9.98 -4.07 7.38
CA ASP A 158 9.03 -2.97 7.24
C ASP A 158 9.54 -1.93 6.22
N GLY A 159 8.70 -1.56 5.24
CA GLY A 159 8.98 -0.52 4.25
C GLY A 159 9.54 -1.00 2.90
N LEU A 160 9.72 -2.32 2.68
CA LEU A 160 10.13 -2.86 1.36
C LEU A 160 8.96 -3.30 0.49
N GLY A 161 7.81 -3.62 1.07
CA GLY A 161 6.66 -4.20 0.40
C GLY A 161 5.46 -3.27 0.33
N ALA A 162 4.31 -3.87 0.03
CA ALA A 162 3.02 -3.19 -0.16
C ALA A 162 1.84 -4.07 0.27
N GLU A 163 0.64 -3.59 -0.02
CA GLU A 163 -0.63 -4.29 0.13
C GLU A 163 -1.32 -4.38 -1.22
N ILE A 164 -2.08 -5.45 -1.47
CA ILE A 164 -2.81 -5.64 -2.74
C ILE A 164 -4.23 -6.14 -2.51
N LEU A 165 -5.16 -5.59 -3.29
CA LEU A 165 -6.56 -6.01 -3.37
C LEU A 165 -7.14 -5.70 -4.76
N SER A 166 -8.33 -6.24 -5.07
CA SER A 166 -9.04 -5.86 -6.28
C SER A 166 -9.69 -4.47 -6.13
N ARG A 167 -9.90 -3.76 -7.26
CA ARG A 167 -10.70 -2.53 -7.26
C ARG A 167 -12.12 -2.79 -6.76
N ASP A 168 -12.74 -3.90 -7.15
CA ASP A 168 -14.10 -4.25 -6.73
C ASP A 168 -14.20 -4.33 -5.20
N LEU A 169 -13.20 -4.96 -4.54
CA LEU A 169 -13.14 -4.98 -3.08
C LEU A 169 -12.94 -3.57 -2.51
N LEU A 170 -12.04 -2.77 -3.08
CA LEU A 170 -11.79 -1.40 -2.62
C LEU A 170 -13.09 -0.56 -2.66
N GLU A 171 -13.89 -0.69 -3.71
CA GLU A 171 -15.17 -0.01 -3.86
C GLU A 171 -16.24 -0.57 -2.88
N GLU A 172 -16.20 -1.87 -2.59
CA GLU A 172 -17.04 -2.48 -1.55
C GLU A 172 -16.70 -1.94 -0.16
N LEU A 173 -15.41 -1.78 0.14
CA LEU A 173 -14.95 -1.17 1.40
C LEU A 173 -15.43 0.29 1.50
N ASP A 174 -15.34 1.06 0.41
CA ASP A 174 -15.80 2.45 0.34
C ASP A 174 -17.29 2.58 0.68
N ALA A 175 -18.10 1.64 0.19
CA ALA A 175 -19.53 1.59 0.47
C ALA A 175 -19.87 1.17 1.91
N LYS A 176 -19.00 0.37 2.57
CA LYS A 176 -19.27 -0.21 3.89
C LYS A 176 -18.60 0.53 5.06
N ALA A 177 -17.48 1.18 4.83
CA ALA A 177 -16.70 1.86 5.86
C ALA A 177 -17.44 3.10 6.36
N ALA A 178 -17.94 3.05 7.60
CA ALA A 178 -18.70 4.14 8.22
C ALA A 178 -17.91 4.89 9.31
N GLN A 179 -16.85 4.27 9.87
CA GLN A 179 -16.07 4.88 10.93
C GLN A 179 -14.96 5.77 10.34
N THR A 180 -14.69 6.91 10.99
CA THR A 180 -13.63 7.86 10.58
C THR A 180 -12.27 7.16 10.46
N SER A 181 -11.92 6.28 11.40
CA SER A 181 -10.66 5.52 11.37
C SER A 181 -10.54 4.59 10.15
N GLN A 182 -11.66 4.05 9.65
CA GLN A 182 -11.70 3.22 8.44
C GLN A 182 -11.60 4.06 7.17
N ARG A 183 -12.10 5.30 7.21
CA ARG A 183 -12.00 6.26 6.09
C ARG A 183 -10.60 6.84 5.99
N GLU A 184 -9.97 7.19 7.11
CA GLU A 184 -8.62 7.74 7.19
C GLU A 184 -7.54 6.68 6.89
N HIS A 185 -7.71 5.46 7.40
CA HIS A 185 -6.79 4.33 7.17
C HIS A 185 -7.45 3.32 6.23
N CYS A 186 -7.39 3.56 4.95
CA CYS A 186 -8.26 3.02 3.90
C CYS A 186 -8.46 1.48 3.87
N LEU A 187 -7.60 0.69 4.53
CA LEU A 187 -7.76 -0.77 4.61
C LEU A 187 -8.05 -1.27 6.04
N ASN A 188 -8.27 -0.37 7.01
CA ASN A 188 -8.60 -0.76 8.39
C ASN A 188 -9.90 -1.57 8.47
N TYR A 189 -10.88 -1.31 7.59
CA TYR A 189 -12.12 -2.10 7.56
C TYR A 189 -11.84 -3.61 7.42
N ILE A 190 -10.83 -4.00 6.62
CA ILE A 190 -10.43 -5.41 6.44
C ILE A 190 -9.94 -5.98 7.78
N TRP A 191 -9.09 -5.22 8.49
CA TRP A 191 -8.53 -5.67 9.76
C TRP A 191 -9.54 -5.72 10.89
N ASP A 192 -10.49 -4.76 10.93
CA ASP A 192 -11.59 -4.74 11.91
C ASP A 192 -12.55 -5.92 11.69
N ASN A 193 -12.63 -6.43 10.46
CA ASN A 193 -13.51 -7.53 10.07
C ASN A 193 -12.74 -8.74 9.50
N ALA A 194 -11.54 -9.01 10.02
CA ALA A 194 -10.59 -9.96 9.44
C ALA A 194 -11.18 -11.37 9.20
N ALA A 195 -12.11 -11.82 10.04
CA ALA A 195 -12.80 -13.11 9.89
C ALA A 195 -13.67 -13.22 8.63
N SER A 196 -14.00 -12.08 8.00
CA SER A 196 -14.84 -12.01 6.79
C SER A 196 -14.03 -12.01 5.49
N PHE A 197 -12.70 -11.93 5.58
CA PHE A 197 -11.81 -11.81 4.42
C PHE A 197 -10.75 -12.91 4.41
N LYS A 198 -10.37 -13.34 3.21
CA LYS A 198 -9.21 -14.20 3.01
C LYS A 198 -7.96 -13.33 2.91
N ILE A 199 -7.31 -13.15 4.05
CA ILE A 199 -6.09 -12.35 4.19
C ILE A 199 -4.87 -13.25 4.00
N GLY A 200 -3.96 -12.88 3.07
CA GLY A 200 -2.76 -13.62 2.76
C GLY A 200 -1.49 -12.83 3.03
N THR A 201 -0.46 -13.54 3.48
CA THR A 201 0.93 -13.08 3.53
C THR A 201 1.87 -14.25 3.37
N PHE A 202 3.15 -14.00 3.15
CA PHE A 202 4.16 -15.02 2.89
C PHE A 202 5.54 -14.53 3.36
N ASP A 203 6.42 -15.45 3.63
CA ASP A 203 7.81 -15.14 3.99
C ASP A 203 8.67 -14.87 2.75
N PRO A 204 9.71 -14.04 2.85
CA PRO A 204 10.74 -14.00 1.83
C PRO A 204 11.40 -15.37 1.65
N GLU A 205 11.74 -15.70 0.41
CA GLU A 205 12.44 -16.96 0.12
C GLU A 205 13.89 -16.92 0.60
N GLU A 206 14.55 -15.77 0.44
CA GLU A 206 15.97 -15.60 0.78
C GLU A 206 16.17 -15.27 2.26
N ASP A 207 17.08 -16.00 2.90
CA ASP A 207 17.39 -15.81 4.33
C ASP A 207 17.90 -14.40 4.65
N TRP A 208 18.64 -13.76 3.75
CA TRP A 208 19.13 -12.38 3.95
C TRP A 208 18.00 -11.35 4.01
N LEU A 209 16.82 -11.67 3.46
CA LEU A 209 15.65 -10.79 3.44
C LEU A 209 14.70 -11.04 4.62
N ARG A 210 14.87 -12.12 5.36
CA ARG A 210 14.08 -12.45 6.57
C ARG A 210 14.53 -11.62 7.76
N ARG A 211 14.17 -10.33 7.72
CA ARG A 211 14.64 -9.32 8.68
C ARG A 211 13.46 -8.51 9.26
N PRO A 212 12.54 -9.15 9.99
CA PRO A 212 11.33 -8.49 10.52
C PRO A 212 11.63 -7.38 11.54
N GLU A 213 12.86 -7.32 12.04
CA GLU A 213 13.32 -6.27 12.95
C GLU A 213 13.73 -4.96 12.23
N LEU A 214 13.94 -5.01 10.91
CA LEU A 214 14.32 -3.82 10.15
C LEU A 214 13.11 -2.95 9.86
N LYS A 215 13.22 -1.68 10.27
CA LYS A 215 12.27 -0.61 9.97
C LYS A 215 12.90 0.34 8.95
N LEU A 216 12.37 0.35 7.72
CA LEU A 216 12.93 1.11 6.58
C LEU A 216 12.00 2.23 6.11
N ASP A 217 10.82 2.37 6.72
CA ASP A 217 9.90 3.49 6.53
C ASP A 217 10.39 4.77 7.20
N MET A 218 9.75 5.88 6.87
CA MET A 218 10.13 7.22 7.34
C MET A 218 8.92 7.96 7.93
N ASP A 219 8.68 7.76 9.20
CA ASP A 219 7.54 8.35 9.91
C ASP A 219 7.88 9.62 10.69
N ARG A 220 9.09 9.70 11.25
CA ARG A 220 9.57 10.76 12.16
C ARG A 220 10.92 11.30 11.69
N SER A 221 11.34 12.41 12.29
CA SER A 221 12.64 13.02 12.04
C SER A 221 13.82 12.06 12.28
N ASP A 222 13.73 11.21 13.30
CA ASP A 222 14.78 10.23 13.60
C ASP A 222 14.90 9.17 12.48
N ASP A 223 13.77 8.73 11.91
CA ASP A 223 13.77 7.83 10.75
C ASP A 223 14.43 8.51 9.54
N PHE A 224 14.07 9.76 9.29
CA PHE A 224 14.70 10.55 8.22
C PHE A 224 16.21 10.67 8.42
N CYS A 225 16.67 11.07 9.62
CA CYS A 225 18.10 11.19 9.94
C CYS A 225 18.81 9.84 9.76
N ARG A 226 18.21 8.75 10.24
CA ARG A 226 18.74 7.39 10.10
C ARG A 226 18.95 7.02 8.62
N LEU A 227 17.98 7.30 7.76
CA LEU A 227 18.08 7.05 6.31
C LEU A 227 19.12 7.98 5.65
N ALA A 228 19.11 9.28 5.97
CA ALA A 228 19.97 10.29 5.36
C ALA A 228 21.46 10.06 5.66
N LEU A 229 21.79 9.48 6.82
CA LEU A 229 23.17 9.16 7.21
C LEU A 229 23.74 7.90 6.54
N LYS A 230 22.90 7.07 5.94
CA LYS A 230 23.35 5.83 5.29
C LYS A 230 23.75 6.08 3.82
N PRO A 231 24.71 5.31 3.28
CA PRO A 231 25.17 5.44 1.89
C PRO A 231 24.19 4.81 0.90
N ILE A 232 22.93 5.28 0.91
CA ILE A 232 21.85 4.80 0.04
C ILE A 232 21.73 5.64 -1.22
N HIS A 233 21.19 5.04 -2.29
CA HIS A 233 20.82 5.73 -3.54
C HIS A 233 19.55 5.10 -4.15
N PRO A 234 18.79 5.82 -5.01
CA PRO A 234 17.48 5.36 -5.50
C PRO A 234 17.49 4.02 -6.23
N ASP A 235 18.61 3.65 -6.85
CA ASP A 235 18.73 2.41 -7.63
C ASP A 235 19.44 1.27 -6.85
N MET A 236 19.63 1.45 -5.54
CA MET A 236 20.27 0.44 -4.70
C MET A 236 19.44 -0.85 -4.65
N ASP A 237 20.11 -1.99 -4.81
CA ASP A 237 19.47 -3.30 -4.67
C ASP A 237 19.00 -3.57 -3.23
N ALA A 238 17.95 -4.36 -3.08
CA ALA A 238 17.39 -4.67 -1.76
C ALA A 238 18.40 -5.39 -0.84
N ARG A 239 19.27 -6.24 -1.39
CA ARG A 239 20.30 -6.92 -0.62
C ARG A 239 21.32 -5.95 -0.02
N ASP A 240 21.69 -4.94 -0.80
CA ASP A 240 22.59 -3.89 -0.31
C ASP A 240 21.89 -2.99 0.71
N ILE A 241 20.61 -2.68 0.52
CA ILE A 241 19.80 -1.98 1.51
C ILE A 241 19.79 -2.75 2.83
N VAL A 242 19.40 -4.02 2.81
CA VAL A 242 19.36 -4.86 4.03
C VAL A 242 20.73 -4.92 4.70
N ARG A 243 21.83 -5.05 3.93
CA ARG A 243 23.21 -5.04 4.48
C ARG A 243 23.59 -3.72 5.14
N VAL A 244 23.13 -2.58 4.59
CA VAL A 244 23.43 -1.23 5.13
C VAL A 244 22.70 -0.96 6.44
N PHE A 245 21.50 -1.53 6.63
CA PHE A 245 20.66 -1.28 7.79
C PHE A 245 20.70 -2.42 8.83
N GLY A 246 21.07 -3.61 8.47
CA GLY A 246 21.20 -4.79 9.32
C GLY A 246 22.63 -5.07 9.71
#